data_a43ffd14c7bb68e6f7510e7f7e433725
#
_entry.id   a43ffd14c7bb68e6f7510e7f7e433725
#
_cell.length_a   1.000
_cell.length_b   1.000
_cell.length_c   1.000
_cell.angle_alpha   90.00
_cell.angle_beta   90.00
_cell.angle_gamma   90.00
#
_symmetry.space_group_name_H-M   'P 1'
#
loop_
_entity.id
_entity.type
_entity.pdbx_description
1 polymer ?
#
loop_
_entity_poly.entity_id
_entity_poly.type
_entity_poly.pdbx_seq_one_letter_code
_entity_poly.pdbx_strand_id
1 'polypeptide(L)'
;MTEPTTGKRRADAVRNVEAIVEAVLNGGIVGGELNMAAVARLAGVSRVTLYSHFPSRQSLVEAAVDRAIAESEQLVEELRLDLDPPPVALDRFVSSSWRMVDKYHSLYTAATTELPTGRLTALHGPLLGRMRTLILRGRRDGSFRTDLSVDWLVATAFSLMHQAAEEVEAGRLSARKAGSVISATLLPVLRRE
;
A
#
# COMPACT_ATOMS: atom_id res chain seq x y z
N MET A 1 37.96 -7.67 27.88
CA MET A 1 37.24 -7.53 26.59
C MET A 1 35.88 -8.20 26.74
N THR A 2 34.82 -7.41 26.98
CA THR A 2 33.45 -7.92 27.22
C THR A 2 32.81 -8.16 25.88
N GLU A 3 32.46 -9.41 25.54
CA GLU A 3 31.69 -9.74 24.35
C GLU A 3 30.34 -8.99 24.32
N PRO A 4 29.94 -8.36 23.22
CA PRO A 4 28.64 -7.72 23.15
C PRO A 4 27.56 -8.80 23.23
N THR A 5 26.76 -8.74 24.29
CA THR A 5 25.67 -9.64 24.62
C THR A 5 24.79 -9.84 23.39
N THR A 6 24.41 -11.09 23.08
CA THR A 6 23.54 -11.52 21.95
C THR A 6 22.28 -10.66 21.80
N GLY A 7 21.76 -10.12 22.90
CA GLY A 7 20.60 -9.20 22.91
C GLY A 7 20.89 -7.84 22.27
N LYS A 8 22.08 -7.26 22.44
CA LYS A 8 22.43 -5.96 21.84
C LYS A 8 22.58 -6.09 20.32
N ARG A 9 23.22 -7.17 19.82
CA ARG A 9 23.33 -7.44 18.38
C ARG A 9 21.97 -7.64 17.72
N ARG A 10 21.01 -8.33 18.37
CA ARG A 10 19.64 -8.48 17.86
C ARG A 10 18.91 -7.13 17.79
N ALA A 11 18.99 -6.32 18.83
CA ALA A 11 18.38 -4.99 18.84
C ALA A 11 18.97 -4.07 17.76
N ASP A 12 20.29 -4.13 17.53
CA ASP A 12 20.96 -3.38 16.47
C ASP A 12 20.50 -3.85 15.07
N ALA A 13 20.37 -5.17 14.87
CA ALA A 13 19.88 -5.73 13.61
C ALA A 13 18.44 -5.29 13.31
N VAL A 14 17.54 -5.32 14.28
CA VAL A 14 16.15 -4.85 14.13
C VAL A 14 16.13 -3.35 13.77
N ARG A 15 16.88 -2.52 14.48
CA ARG A 15 16.98 -1.08 14.17
C ARG A 15 17.50 -0.81 12.76
N ASN A 16 18.49 -1.58 12.31
CA ASN A 16 19.03 -1.44 10.96
C ASN A 16 17.97 -1.80 9.89
N VAL A 17 17.24 -2.89 10.08
CA VAL A 17 16.15 -3.30 9.18
C VAL A 17 15.09 -2.20 9.09
N GLU A 18 14.62 -1.68 10.25
CA GLU A 18 13.65 -0.60 10.30
C GLU A 18 14.16 0.67 9.59
N ALA A 19 15.41 1.08 9.86
CA ALA A 19 16.02 2.25 9.23
C ALA A 19 16.18 2.08 7.71
N ILE A 20 16.52 0.88 7.24
CA ILE A 20 16.66 0.60 5.80
C ILE A 20 15.28 0.66 5.11
N VAL A 21 14.26 0.03 5.68
CA VAL A 21 12.91 0.06 5.13
C VAL A 21 12.36 1.50 5.12
N GLU A 22 12.53 2.24 6.20
CA GLU A 22 12.12 3.64 6.30
C GLU A 22 12.84 4.53 5.28
N ALA A 23 14.12 4.26 5.01
CA ALA A 23 14.89 4.96 3.98
C ALA A 23 14.32 4.72 2.56
N VAL A 24 13.79 3.53 2.27
CA VAL A 24 13.09 3.28 1.00
C VAL A 24 11.85 4.14 0.90
N LEU A 25 11.03 4.19 1.96
CA LEU A 25 9.77 4.94 2.01
C LEU A 25 9.96 6.46 1.90
N ASN A 26 11.10 6.98 2.40
CA ASN A 26 11.39 8.41 2.51
C ASN A 26 12.44 8.93 1.51
N GLY A 27 12.64 8.30 0.36
CA GLY A 27 13.49 8.84 -0.70
C GLY A 27 14.51 7.86 -1.28
N GLY A 28 14.41 6.57 -0.96
CA GLY A 28 15.21 5.52 -1.57
C GLY A 28 14.80 5.17 -3.00
N ILE A 29 13.65 5.69 -3.46
CA ILE A 29 13.13 5.51 -4.82
C ILE A 29 13.26 6.85 -5.55
N VAL A 30 13.90 6.82 -6.71
CA VAL A 30 14.14 7.99 -7.57
C VAL A 30 13.70 7.65 -8.98
N GLY A 31 12.77 8.44 -9.54
CA GLY A 31 12.23 8.18 -10.89
C GLY A 31 11.56 6.80 -11.05
N GLY A 32 10.91 6.30 -10.00
CA GLY A 32 10.26 4.99 -10.01
C GLY A 32 11.22 3.80 -9.82
N GLU A 33 12.52 4.03 -9.61
CA GLU A 33 13.54 2.98 -9.42
C GLU A 33 14.14 2.99 -8.01
N LEU A 34 14.32 1.81 -7.42
CA LEU A 34 15.01 1.66 -6.14
C LEU A 34 16.50 1.98 -6.29
N ASN A 35 17.00 2.93 -5.50
CA ASN A 35 18.41 3.32 -5.46
C ASN A 35 19.09 2.80 -4.18
N MET A 36 19.75 1.65 -4.26
CA MET A 36 20.43 1.00 -3.12
C MET A 36 21.47 1.90 -2.45
N ALA A 37 22.17 2.77 -3.21
CA ALA A 37 23.17 3.67 -2.65
C ALA A 37 22.51 4.82 -1.84
N ALA A 38 21.40 5.35 -2.35
CA ALA A 38 20.61 6.35 -1.65
C ALA A 38 20.01 5.75 -0.37
N VAL A 39 19.46 4.54 -0.43
CA VAL A 39 18.92 3.82 0.74
C VAL A 39 19.98 3.65 1.82
N ALA A 40 21.16 3.10 1.50
CA ALA A 40 22.24 2.91 2.47
C ALA A 40 22.64 4.22 3.14
N ARG A 41 22.76 5.30 2.36
CA ARG A 41 23.10 6.65 2.87
C ARG A 41 21.99 7.20 3.77
N LEU A 42 20.74 7.10 3.39
CA LEU A 42 19.58 7.60 4.16
C LEU A 42 19.40 6.81 5.46
N ALA A 43 19.60 5.49 5.41
CA ALA A 43 19.54 4.63 6.59
C ALA A 43 20.75 4.74 7.52
N GLY A 44 21.82 5.44 7.13
CA GLY A 44 23.05 5.55 7.90
C GLY A 44 23.82 4.22 8.02
N VAL A 45 23.67 3.31 7.08
CA VAL A 45 24.33 1.99 7.11
C VAL A 45 25.31 1.83 5.94
N SER A 46 26.30 0.94 6.12
CA SER A 46 27.18 0.56 5.01
C SER A 46 26.43 -0.27 3.96
N ARG A 47 26.91 -0.28 2.70
CA ARG A 47 26.37 -1.18 1.67
C ARG A 47 26.45 -2.65 2.08
N VAL A 48 27.52 -3.05 2.75
CA VAL A 48 27.71 -4.42 3.27
C VAL A 48 26.60 -4.75 4.28
N THR A 49 26.31 -3.83 5.21
CA THR A 49 25.23 -3.98 6.17
C THR A 49 23.87 -4.06 5.49
N LEU A 50 23.60 -3.21 4.48
CA LEU A 50 22.36 -3.27 3.73
C LEU A 50 22.18 -4.62 3.07
N TYR A 51 23.17 -5.10 2.30
CA TYR A 51 23.10 -6.39 1.60
C TYR A 51 23.11 -7.61 2.55
N SER A 52 23.61 -7.49 3.78
CA SER A 52 23.50 -8.55 4.79
C SER A 52 22.06 -8.73 5.30
N HIS A 53 21.23 -7.66 5.30
CA HIS A 53 19.81 -7.71 5.67
C HIS A 53 18.91 -7.96 4.47
N PHE A 54 19.21 -7.35 3.34
CA PHE A 54 18.42 -7.44 2.10
C PHE A 54 19.32 -7.86 0.93
N PRO A 55 19.43 -9.16 0.67
CA PRO A 55 20.38 -9.67 -0.33
C PRO A 55 20.01 -9.31 -1.77
N SER A 56 18.80 -8.84 -2.01
CA SER A 56 18.33 -8.40 -3.34
C SER A 56 17.49 -7.12 -3.25
N ARG A 57 17.34 -6.43 -4.39
CA ARG A 57 16.41 -5.29 -4.55
C ARG A 57 14.98 -5.75 -4.29
N GLN A 58 14.62 -6.92 -4.83
CA GLN A 58 13.31 -7.54 -4.64
C GLN A 58 12.97 -7.71 -3.15
N SER A 59 13.87 -8.30 -2.34
CA SER A 59 13.61 -8.53 -0.91
C SER A 59 13.42 -7.21 -0.14
N LEU A 60 14.12 -6.16 -0.53
CA LEU A 60 13.98 -4.85 0.10
C LEU A 60 12.67 -4.15 -0.32
N VAL A 61 12.32 -4.19 -1.61
CA VAL A 61 11.04 -3.64 -2.09
C VAL A 61 9.87 -4.37 -1.44
N GLU A 62 9.93 -5.69 -1.36
CA GLU A 62 8.90 -6.51 -0.70
C GLU A 62 8.69 -6.08 0.76
N ALA A 63 9.77 -5.94 1.54
CA ALA A 63 9.68 -5.49 2.93
C ALA A 63 9.13 -4.05 3.05
N ALA A 64 9.46 -3.16 2.12
CA ALA A 64 8.93 -1.80 2.10
C ALA A 64 7.42 -1.80 1.75
N VAL A 65 6.98 -2.64 0.82
CA VAL A 65 5.55 -2.81 0.50
C VAL A 65 4.80 -3.39 1.69
N ASP A 66 5.32 -4.43 2.35
CA ASP A 66 4.71 -5.00 3.56
C ASP A 66 4.52 -3.92 4.65
N ARG A 67 5.52 -3.06 4.85
CA ARG A 67 5.44 -1.94 5.81
C ARG A 67 4.37 -0.93 5.42
N ALA A 68 4.29 -0.52 4.14
CA ALA A 68 3.28 0.40 3.63
C ALA A 68 1.86 -0.18 3.75
N ILE A 69 1.70 -1.48 3.47
CA ILE A 69 0.41 -2.17 3.65
C ILE A 69 0.01 -2.22 5.12
N ALA A 70 0.93 -2.56 6.03
CA ALA A 70 0.64 -2.58 7.47
C ALA A 70 0.19 -1.22 8.00
N GLU A 71 0.82 -0.11 7.57
CA GLU A 71 0.39 1.24 7.89
C GLU A 71 -1.01 1.54 7.33
N SER A 72 -1.28 1.11 6.10
CA SER A 72 -2.59 1.28 5.46
C SER A 72 -3.69 0.49 6.17
N GLU A 73 -3.40 -0.73 6.62
CA GLU A 73 -4.33 -1.55 7.38
C GLU A 73 -4.69 -0.91 8.72
N GLN A 74 -3.70 -0.38 9.44
CA GLN A 74 -3.93 0.31 10.71
C GLN A 74 -4.86 1.52 10.51
N LEU A 75 -4.61 2.35 9.49
CA LEU A 75 -5.49 3.48 9.17
C LEU A 75 -6.91 3.05 8.82
N VAL A 76 -7.08 1.97 8.07
CA VAL A 76 -8.40 1.44 7.72
C VAL A 76 -9.11 0.85 8.95
N GLU A 77 -8.39 0.21 9.87
CA GLU A 77 -8.95 -0.31 11.14
C GLU A 77 -9.53 0.83 11.99
N GLU A 78 -8.81 1.94 12.12
CA GLU A 78 -9.23 3.12 12.88
C GLU A 78 -10.51 3.76 12.34
N LEU A 79 -10.86 3.54 11.07
CA LEU A 79 -12.09 4.06 10.48
C LEU A 79 -13.36 3.43 11.04
N ARG A 80 -13.29 2.24 11.67
CA ARG A 80 -14.45 1.52 12.20
C ARG A 80 -15.59 1.44 11.17
N LEU A 81 -15.25 0.98 9.95
CA LEU A 81 -16.17 0.93 8.79
C LEU A 81 -17.41 0.05 9.02
N ASP A 82 -17.37 -0.81 10.01
CA ASP A 82 -18.46 -1.66 10.45
C ASP A 82 -19.66 -0.88 10.99
N LEU A 83 -19.43 0.33 11.50
CA LEU A 83 -20.46 1.19 12.10
C LEU A 83 -21.28 2.01 11.08
N ASP A 84 -20.75 2.16 9.87
CA ASP A 84 -21.38 2.99 8.83
C ASP A 84 -22.23 2.15 7.87
N PRO A 85 -23.27 2.73 7.24
CA PRO A 85 -23.91 2.14 6.07
C PRO A 85 -22.88 1.86 4.96
N PRO A 86 -22.98 0.74 4.20
CA PRO A 86 -21.95 0.34 3.23
C PRO A 86 -21.54 1.40 2.22
N PRO A 87 -22.44 2.23 1.65
CA PRO A 87 -22.03 3.31 0.75
C PRO A 87 -21.17 4.38 1.42
N VAL A 88 -21.45 4.71 2.68
CA VAL A 88 -20.68 5.68 3.48
C VAL A 88 -19.32 5.07 3.87
N ALA A 89 -19.33 3.81 4.30
CA ALA A 89 -18.11 3.07 4.61
C ALA A 89 -17.19 2.96 3.39
N LEU A 90 -17.73 2.75 2.20
CA LEU A 90 -16.98 2.70 0.95
C LEU A 90 -16.30 4.04 0.65
N ASP A 91 -17.01 5.14 0.75
CA ASP A 91 -16.46 6.49 0.53
C ASP A 91 -15.30 6.78 1.50
N ARG A 92 -15.48 6.46 2.79
CA ARG A 92 -14.44 6.62 3.82
C ARG A 92 -13.23 5.71 3.57
N PHE A 93 -13.47 4.45 3.18
CA PHE A 93 -12.42 3.51 2.82
C PHE A 93 -11.60 4.04 1.65
N VAL A 94 -12.25 4.44 0.55
CA VAL A 94 -11.60 4.97 -0.65
C VAL A 94 -10.80 6.23 -0.32
N SER A 95 -11.40 7.18 0.38
CA SER A 95 -10.75 8.46 0.73
C SER A 95 -9.54 8.28 1.64
N SER A 96 -9.59 7.31 2.57
CA SER A 96 -8.45 6.99 3.44
C SER A 96 -7.35 6.24 2.68
N SER A 97 -7.73 5.21 1.92
CA SER A 97 -6.79 4.42 1.13
C SER A 97 -6.11 5.25 0.05
N TRP A 98 -6.82 6.23 -0.55
CA TRP A 98 -6.23 7.13 -1.53
C TRP A 98 -4.99 7.85 -1.00
N ARG A 99 -5.02 8.35 0.23
CA ARG A 99 -3.86 9.03 0.85
C ARG A 99 -2.63 8.15 0.91
N MET A 100 -2.82 6.84 1.12
CA MET A 100 -1.74 5.87 1.17
C MET A 100 -1.23 5.52 -0.23
N VAL A 101 -2.16 5.37 -1.20
CA VAL A 101 -1.80 5.15 -2.61
C VAL A 101 -0.98 6.33 -3.15
N ASP A 102 -1.40 7.56 -2.89
CA ASP A 102 -0.69 8.77 -3.28
C ASP A 102 0.70 8.86 -2.61
N LYS A 103 0.76 8.63 -1.28
CA LYS A 103 2.00 8.63 -0.50
C LYS A 103 3.02 7.60 -1.01
N TYR A 104 2.56 6.40 -1.39
CA TYR A 104 3.42 5.27 -1.75
C TYR A 104 3.43 4.94 -3.24
N HIS A 105 2.97 5.86 -4.09
CA HIS A 105 2.91 5.63 -5.55
C HIS A 105 4.26 5.24 -6.14
N SER A 106 5.34 5.97 -5.81
CA SER A 106 6.69 5.63 -6.28
C SER A 106 7.15 4.24 -5.85
N LEU A 107 6.78 3.80 -4.62
CA LEU A 107 7.05 2.44 -4.17
C LEU A 107 6.25 1.41 -4.98
N TYR A 108 4.98 1.68 -5.27
CA TYR A 108 4.16 0.82 -6.11
C TYR A 108 4.78 0.67 -7.51
N THR A 109 5.21 1.77 -8.15
CA THR A 109 5.86 1.76 -9.45
C THR A 109 7.16 0.93 -9.42
N ALA A 110 8.02 1.12 -8.42
CA ALA A 110 9.22 0.30 -8.26
C ALA A 110 8.88 -1.18 -8.03
N ALA A 111 7.83 -1.48 -7.26
CA ALA A 111 7.40 -2.84 -6.98
C ALA A 111 6.84 -3.56 -8.22
N THR A 112 6.18 -2.87 -9.14
CA THR A 112 5.75 -3.49 -10.42
C THR A 112 6.90 -3.97 -11.28
N THR A 113 8.08 -3.38 -11.13
CA THR A 113 9.30 -3.76 -11.88
C THR A 113 10.11 -4.83 -11.14
N GLU A 114 10.22 -4.71 -9.81
CA GLU A 114 11.12 -5.55 -9.00
C GLU A 114 10.46 -6.87 -8.53
N LEU A 115 9.12 -6.92 -8.42
CA LEU A 115 8.42 -8.11 -7.91
C LEU A 115 7.87 -8.99 -9.03
N PRO A 116 7.83 -10.32 -8.82
CA PRO A 116 7.19 -11.23 -9.75
C PRO A 116 5.72 -10.92 -9.95
N THR A 117 5.20 -11.26 -11.15
CA THR A 117 3.78 -11.11 -11.48
C THR A 117 2.87 -11.71 -10.40
N GLY A 118 1.88 -10.95 -9.96
CA GLY A 118 0.92 -11.35 -8.93
C GLY A 118 1.43 -11.22 -7.48
N ARG A 119 2.73 -11.06 -7.25
CA ARG A 119 3.26 -10.91 -5.88
C ARG A 119 2.77 -9.62 -5.23
N LEU A 120 2.81 -8.51 -5.97
CA LEU A 120 2.33 -7.22 -5.49
C LEU A 120 0.83 -7.26 -5.13
N THR A 121 -0.01 -7.90 -5.96
CA THR A 121 -1.43 -8.10 -5.65
C THR A 121 -1.61 -8.97 -4.41
N ALA A 122 -0.81 -10.01 -4.24
CA ALA A 122 -0.86 -10.87 -3.06
C ALA A 122 -0.52 -10.10 -1.77
N LEU A 123 0.47 -9.21 -1.80
CA LEU A 123 0.82 -8.33 -0.68
C LEU A 123 -0.34 -7.38 -0.30
N HIS A 124 -1.15 -6.94 -1.26
CA HIS A 124 -2.35 -6.15 -1.00
C HIS A 124 -3.54 -6.98 -0.47
N GLY A 125 -3.39 -8.29 -0.36
CA GLY A 125 -4.44 -9.22 0.08
C GLY A 125 -5.27 -8.76 1.29
N PRO A 126 -4.66 -8.28 2.38
CA PRO A 126 -5.39 -7.79 3.55
C PRO A 126 -6.36 -6.63 3.23
N LEU A 127 -5.89 -5.60 2.52
CA LEU A 127 -6.72 -4.45 2.13
C LEU A 127 -7.82 -4.85 1.13
N LEU A 128 -7.49 -5.72 0.16
CA LEU A 128 -8.47 -6.27 -0.78
C LEU A 128 -9.53 -7.10 -0.05
N GLY A 129 -9.15 -7.83 0.99
CA GLY A 129 -10.05 -8.56 1.87
C GLY A 129 -11.04 -7.66 2.60
N ARG A 130 -10.60 -6.49 3.07
CA ARG A 130 -11.46 -5.50 3.69
C ARG A 130 -12.47 -4.91 2.71
N MET A 131 -12.02 -4.55 1.51
CA MET A 131 -12.91 -4.10 0.41
C MET A 131 -13.95 -5.17 0.08
N ARG A 132 -13.51 -6.44 -0.05
CA ARG A 132 -14.39 -7.59 -0.29
C ARG A 132 -15.48 -7.71 0.78
N THR A 133 -15.10 -7.64 2.06
CA THR A 133 -16.02 -7.71 3.19
C THR A 133 -17.05 -6.59 3.15
N LEU A 134 -16.63 -5.38 2.81
CA LEU A 134 -17.51 -4.23 2.67
C LEU A 134 -18.52 -4.40 1.52
N ILE A 135 -18.07 -4.87 0.35
CA ILE A 135 -18.96 -5.15 -0.79
C ILE A 135 -19.97 -6.25 -0.42
N LEU A 136 -19.55 -7.33 0.22
CA LEU A 136 -20.45 -8.40 0.67
C LEU A 136 -21.48 -7.91 1.70
N ARG A 137 -21.11 -6.98 2.58
CA ARG A 137 -22.03 -6.36 3.53
C ARG A 137 -23.09 -5.53 2.79
N GLY A 138 -22.67 -4.70 1.82
CA GLY A 138 -23.59 -3.90 1.01
C GLY A 138 -24.51 -4.71 0.12
N ARG A 139 -24.12 -5.94 -0.28
CA ARG A 139 -25.00 -6.88 -0.97
C ARG A 139 -26.08 -7.44 -0.04
N ARG A 140 -25.70 -7.75 1.20
CA ARG A 140 -26.66 -8.31 2.18
C ARG A 140 -27.73 -7.30 2.60
N ASP A 141 -27.38 -6.02 2.67
CA ASP A 141 -28.36 -4.96 3.00
C ASP A 141 -29.07 -4.37 1.77
N GLY A 142 -28.74 -4.83 0.57
CA GLY A 142 -29.34 -4.39 -0.68
C GLY A 142 -28.81 -3.09 -1.26
N SER A 143 -27.77 -2.48 -0.67
CA SER A 143 -27.16 -1.24 -1.17
C SER A 143 -26.31 -1.46 -2.43
N PHE A 144 -25.73 -2.66 -2.59
CA PHE A 144 -24.83 -2.96 -3.68
C PHE A 144 -25.36 -4.05 -4.61
N ARG A 145 -24.96 -3.94 -5.86
CA ARG A 145 -25.34 -4.85 -6.96
C ARG A 145 -24.81 -6.28 -6.74
N THR A 146 -25.53 -7.26 -7.28
CA THR A 146 -25.22 -8.68 -7.13
C THR A 146 -24.92 -9.40 -8.46
N ASP A 147 -25.11 -8.73 -9.59
CA ASP A 147 -24.99 -9.27 -10.95
C ASP A 147 -23.52 -9.43 -11.41
N LEU A 148 -22.59 -8.67 -10.86
CA LEU A 148 -21.15 -8.82 -11.12
C LEU A 148 -20.47 -9.61 -10.00
N SER A 149 -19.36 -10.28 -10.27
CA SER A 149 -18.62 -10.98 -9.21
C SER A 149 -17.99 -10.00 -8.21
N VAL A 150 -17.86 -10.41 -6.94
CA VAL A 150 -17.19 -9.59 -5.92
C VAL A 150 -15.71 -9.38 -6.26
N ASP A 151 -15.07 -10.44 -6.78
CA ASP A 151 -13.65 -10.37 -7.16
C ASP A 151 -13.41 -9.36 -8.26
N TRP A 152 -14.32 -9.28 -9.25
CA TRP A 152 -14.27 -8.27 -10.30
C TRP A 152 -14.40 -6.85 -9.74
N LEU A 153 -15.33 -6.63 -8.84
CA LEU A 153 -15.56 -5.30 -8.23
C LEU A 153 -14.36 -4.87 -7.37
N VAL A 154 -13.74 -5.81 -6.63
CA VAL A 154 -12.52 -5.56 -5.86
C VAL A 154 -11.35 -5.23 -6.78
N ALA A 155 -11.15 -6.01 -7.85
CA ALA A 155 -10.10 -5.77 -8.84
C ALA A 155 -10.30 -4.41 -9.55
N THR A 156 -11.55 -4.06 -9.90
CA THR A 156 -11.89 -2.76 -10.51
C THR A 156 -11.53 -1.61 -9.55
N ALA A 157 -11.91 -1.70 -8.28
CA ALA A 157 -11.59 -0.68 -7.29
C ALA A 157 -10.07 -0.51 -7.11
N PHE A 158 -9.34 -1.61 -7.01
CA PHE A 158 -7.88 -1.60 -6.92
C PHE A 158 -7.23 -0.93 -8.13
N SER A 159 -7.62 -1.35 -9.34
CA SER A 159 -7.09 -0.79 -10.58
C SER A 159 -7.40 0.70 -10.72
N LEU A 160 -8.63 1.11 -10.38
CA LEU A 160 -9.02 2.53 -10.46
C LEU A 160 -8.22 3.41 -9.50
N MET A 161 -7.92 2.93 -8.29
CA MET A 161 -7.12 3.69 -7.32
C MET A 161 -5.69 3.90 -7.81
N HIS A 162 -5.05 2.88 -8.37
CA HIS A 162 -3.70 2.99 -8.93
C HIS A 162 -3.68 3.79 -10.24
N GLN A 163 -4.70 3.65 -11.08
CA GLN A 163 -4.84 4.51 -12.28
C GLN A 163 -4.97 5.99 -11.89
N ALA A 164 -5.72 6.30 -10.82
CA ALA A 164 -5.82 7.68 -10.34
C ALA A 164 -4.46 8.25 -9.90
N ALA A 165 -3.56 7.43 -9.34
CA ALA A 165 -2.21 7.85 -8.98
C ALA A 165 -1.36 8.17 -10.23
N GLU A 166 -1.46 7.36 -11.29
CA GLU A 166 -0.86 7.66 -12.60
C GLU A 166 -1.35 9.01 -13.18
N GLU A 167 -2.67 9.27 -13.07
CA GLU A 167 -3.26 10.54 -13.53
C GLU A 167 -2.77 11.75 -12.71
N VAL A 168 -2.54 11.55 -11.40
CA VAL A 168 -1.98 12.59 -10.52
C VAL A 168 -0.51 12.85 -10.86
N GLU A 169 0.30 11.80 -11.02
CA GLU A 169 1.72 11.94 -11.40
C GLU A 169 1.86 12.63 -12.76
N ALA A 170 0.98 12.30 -13.70
CA ALA A 170 0.94 12.95 -15.02
C ALA A 170 0.36 14.37 -15.01
N GLY A 171 -0.06 14.89 -13.86
CA GLY A 171 -0.65 16.23 -13.71
C GLY A 171 -2.06 16.41 -14.30
N ARG A 172 -2.73 15.30 -14.69
CA ARG A 172 -4.09 15.32 -15.26
C ARG A 172 -5.19 15.28 -14.19
N LEU A 173 -4.88 14.82 -12.99
CA LEU A 173 -5.76 14.80 -11.82
C LEU A 173 -5.08 15.47 -10.64
N SER A 174 -5.81 16.27 -9.87
CA SER A 174 -5.30 16.84 -8.62
C SER A 174 -5.35 15.81 -7.49
N ALA A 175 -4.22 15.57 -6.81
CA ALA A 175 -4.13 14.65 -5.66
C ALA A 175 -5.22 14.96 -4.61
N ARG A 176 -5.50 16.25 -4.34
CA ARG A 176 -6.54 16.68 -3.40
C ARG A 176 -7.95 16.29 -3.82
N LYS A 177 -8.22 16.14 -5.12
CA LYS A 177 -9.53 15.78 -5.66
C LYS A 177 -9.66 14.28 -5.97
N ALA A 178 -8.55 13.56 -6.06
CA ALA A 178 -8.55 12.19 -6.56
C ALA A 178 -9.43 11.25 -5.71
N GLY A 179 -9.37 11.32 -4.38
CA GLY A 179 -10.23 10.51 -3.52
C GLY A 179 -11.72 10.70 -3.81
N SER A 180 -12.19 11.95 -3.97
CA SER A 180 -13.59 12.23 -4.32
C SER A 180 -13.96 11.79 -5.74
N VAL A 181 -13.04 11.89 -6.69
CA VAL A 181 -13.25 11.41 -8.07
C VAL A 181 -13.36 9.89 -8.09
N ILE A 182 -12.48 9.18 -7.36
CA ILE A 182 -12.53 7.72 -7.23
C ILE A 182 -13.86 7.29 -6.60
N SER A 183 -14.27 7.91 -5.49
CA SER A 183 -15.56 7.61 -4.83
C SER A 183 -16.74 7.87 -5.76
N ALA A 184 -16.77 9.00 -6.46
CA ALA A 184 -17.83 9.35 -7.41
C ALA A 184 -17.91 8.37 -8.59
N THR A 185 -16.80 7.71 -8.93
CA THR A 185 -16.77 6.69 -9.98
C THR A 185 -17.18 5.32 -9.44
N LEU A 186 -16.66 4.90 -8.27
CA LEU A 186 -16.90 3.57 -7.72
C LEU A 186 -18.32 3.41 -7.15
N LEU A 187 -18.86 4.43 -6.49
CA LEU A 187 -20.19 4.32 -5.86
C LEU A 187 -21.29 3.96 -6.87
N PRO A 188 -21.43 4.63 -8.04
CA PRO A 188 -22.40 4.21 -9.05
C PRO A 188 -22.14 2.81 -9.60
N VAL A 189 -20.86 2.43 -9.79
CA VAL A 189 -20.49 1.08 -10.27
C VAL A 189 -20.94 -0.01 -9.31
N LEU A 190 -20.91 0.26 -8.00
CA LEU A 190 -21.27 -0.69 -6.95
C LEU A 190 -22.74 -0.67 -6.57
N ARG A 191 -23.47 0.44 -6.80
CA ARG A 191 -24.89 0.57 -6.42
C ARG A 191 -25.76 -0.42 -7.19
N ARG A 192 -26.82 -0.85 -6.50
CA ARG A 192 -27.95 -1.50 -7.13
C ARG A 192 -28.76 -0.45 -7.90
N GLU A 193 -29.15 -0.76 -9.13
CA GLU A 193 -30.12 0.03 -9.89
C GLU A 193 -31.51 -0.02 -9.24
#